data_599ebce9f3e2a4415eeb03e6d44d4615
#
_entry.id   599ebce9f3e2a4415eeb03e6d44d4615
#
_cell.length_a   1.000
_cell.length_b   1.000
_cell.length_c   1.000
_cell.angle_alpha   90.00
_cell.angle_beta   90.00
_cell.angle_gamma   90.00
#
_symmetry.space_group_name_H-M   'P 1'
#
loop_
_entity.id
_entity.type
_entity.pdbx_description
1 polymer ?
#
loop_
_entity_poly.entity_id
_entity_poly.type
_entity_poly.pdbx_seq_one_letter_code
_entity_poly.pdbx_strand_id
1 'polypeptide(L)'
;MPKTIDDKLVLAISSRALFDLSESHKVYLSSGVEAYRQYQIEHEDEILEPGDAFPLVQKLLALNAHLGRARVEVILVSRNSADTGLRVFNSIHHYGLAISRAAFVGGRSPYPYLKAFGCDLFLSTHAEDVRSALDAGFAAATILSGGASRAA
;
A
#
# COMPACT_ATOMS: atom_id res chain seq x y z
N MET A 1 19.30 19.60 10.09
CA MET A 1 19.69 18.43 10.89
C MET A 1 19.36 17.16 10.16
N PRO A 2 20.34 16.33 9.89
CA PRO A 2 20.00 15.01 9.42
C PRO A 2 19.13 14.35 10.47
N LYS A 3 17.97 13.87 10.05
CA LYS A 3 17.17 13.03 10.92
C LYS A 3 18.03 11.87 11.36
N THR A 4 18.18 11.73 12.63
CA THR A 4 18.66 10.47 13.17
C THR A 4 17.69 9.41 12.71
N ILE A 5 18.24 8.50 12.01
CA ILE A 5 17.62 7.50 11.17
C ILE A 5 16.61 6.64 11.92
N ASP A 6 16.59 6.66 13.24
CA ASP A 6 16.21 5.44 13.89
C ASP A 6 15.08 5.55 14.86
N ASP A 7 14.35 6.64 14.78
CA ASP A 7 13.22 6.82 15.67
C ASP A 7 11.94 6.15 15.18
N LYS A 8 11.89 5.71 13.92
CA LYS A 8 10.68 5.11 13.36
C LYS A 8 10.97 3.84 12.60
N LEU A 9 10.11 2.85 12.78
CA LEU A 9 9.99 1.72 11.88
C LEU A 9 9.16 2.18 10.68
N VAL A 10 9.74 2.19 9.49
CA VAL A 10 9.07 2.62 8.26
C VAL A 10 8.68 1.40 7.44
N LEU A 11 7.38 1.21 7.26
CA LEU A 11 6.79 0.13 6.49
C LEU A 11 6.21 0.70 5.21
N ALA A 12 6.65 0.22 4.05
CA ALA A 12 6.02 0.51 2.77
C ALA A 12 5.06 -0.61 2.40
N ILE A 13 3.86 -0.27 1.94
CA ILE A 13 2.84 -1.25 1.61
C ILE A 13 2.19 -0.91 0.27
N SER A 14 1.91 -1.94 -0.52
CA SER A 14 1.18 -1.78 -1.77
C SER A 14 -0.32 -1.56 -1.53
N SER A 15 -0.98 -0.88 -2.45
CA SER A 15 -2.42 -0.64 -2.35
C SER A 15 -3.24 -1.93 -2.33
N ARG A 16 -2.82 -2.96 -3.07
CA ARG A 16 -3.51 -4.26 -3.10
C ARG A 16 -3.30 -5.09 -1.85
N ALA A 17 -2.23 -4.85 -1.11
CA ALA A 17 -2.05 -5.48 0.19
C ALA A 17 -2.92 -4.81 1.26
N LEU A 18 -3.05 -3.50 1.19
CA LEU A 18 -3.82 -2.72 2.15
C LEU A 18 -5.33 -2.86 1.93
N PHE A 19 -5.79 -2.83 0.69
CA PHE A 19 -7.22 -2.89 0.33
C PHE A 19 -7.50 -4.01 -0.66
N ASP A 20 -8.75 -4.46 -0.66
CA ASP A 20 -9.25 -5.42 -1.66
C ASP A 20 -9.56 -4.68 -2.97
N LEU A 21 -8.66 -4.81 -3.94
CA LEU A 21 -8.80 -4.26 -5.28
C LEU A 21 -9.15 -5.34 -6.32
N SER A 22 -9.67 -6.47 -5.89
CA SER A 22 -9.90 -7.62 -6.77
C SER A 22 -10.86 -7.31 -7.92
N GLU A 23 -11.92 -6.55 -7.68
CA GLU A 23 -12.89 -6.20 -8.74
C GLU A 23 -12.27 -5.30 -9.79
N SER A 24 -11.57 -4.25 -9.38
CA SER A 24 -10.89 -3.36 -10.33
C SER A 24 -9.78 -4.09 -11.08
N HIS A 25 -9.09 -5.03 -10.42
CA HIS A 25 -8.07 -5.85 -11.06
C HIS A 25 -8.68 -6.76 -12.14
N LYS A 26 -9.87 -7.30 -11.93
CA LYS A 26 -10.60 -8.05 -12.96
C LYS A 26 -10.89 -7.19 -14.19
N VAL A 27 -11.24 -5.93 -14.00
CA VAL A 27 -11.42 -4.99 -15.11
C VAL A 27 -10.11 -4.82 -15.88
N TYR A 28 -9.00 -4.66 -15.18
CA TYR A 28 -7.68 -4.58 -15.80
C TYR A 28 -7.38 -5.82 -16.66
N LEU A 29 -7.57 -7.01 -16.09
CA LEU A 29 -7.28 -8.27 -16.79
C LEU A 29 -8.18 -8.51 -17.98
N SER A 30 -9.45 -8.12 -17.92
CA SER A 30 -10.41 -8.37 -19.01
C SER A 30 -10.43 -7.28 -20.08
N SER A 31 -10.13 -6.03 -19.71
CA SER A 31 -10.38 -4.87 -20.59
C SER A 31 -9.20 -3.89 -20.69
N GLY A 32 -8.10 -4.13 -19.96
CA GLY A 32 -6.87 -3.36 -20.09
C GLY A 32 -6.77 -2.14 -19.18
N VAL A 33 -5.67 -1.39 -19.37
CA VAL A 33 -5.27 -0.26 -18.51
C VAL A 33 -6.28 0.89 -18.55
N GLU A 34 -6.75 1.25 -19.74
CA GLU A 34 -7.67 2.39 -19.87
C GLU A 34 -9.02 2.11 -19.23
N ALA A 35 -9.56 0.90 -19.39
CA ALA A 35 -10.79 0.48 -18.73
C ALA A 35 -10.63 0.46 -17.20
N TYR A 36 -9.49 -0.01 -16.70
CA TYR A 36 -9.16 0.04 -15.27
C TYR A 36 -9.12 1.47 -14.76
N ARG A 37 -8.45 2.35 -15.50
CA ARG A 37 -8.35 3.77 -15.14
C ARG A 37 -9.74 4.40 -15.03
N GLN A 38 -10.56 4.20 -16.05
CA GLN A 38 -11.92 4.72 -16.09
C GLN A 38 -12.76 4.16 -14.92
N TYR A 39 -12.66 2.86 -14.66
CA TYR A 39 -13.35 2.22 -13.54
C TYR A 39 -12.99 2.87 -12.20
N GLN A 40 -11.70 3.08 -11.94
CA GLN A 40 -11.25 3.67 -10.68
C GLN A 40 -11.73 5.13 -10.53
N ILE A 41 -11.75 5.89 -11.60
CA ILE A 41 -12.26 7.27 -11.58
C ILE A 41 -13.76 7.29 -11.31
N GLU A 42 -14.52 6.43 -11.96
CA GLU A 42 -15.98 6.35 -11.77
C GLU A 42 -16.37 5.88 -10.37
N HIS A 43 -15.51 5.09 -9.72
CA HIS A 43 -15.76 4.53 -8.39
C HIS A 43 -14.93 5.22 -7.29
N GLU A 44 -14.38 6.41 -7.56
CA GLU A 44 -13.45 7.06 -6.63
C GLU A 44 -14.05 7.35 -5.26
N ASP A 45 -15.36 7.55 -5.18
CA ASP A 45 -16.06 7.78 -3.93
C ASP A 45 -16.53 6.49 -3.23
N GLU A 46 -16.38 5.35 -3.88
CA GLU A 46 -16.71 4.07 -3.28
C GLU A 46 -15.54 3.55 -2.44
N ILE A 47 -15.79 3.43 -1.15
CA ILE A 47 -14.78 2.99 -0.19
C ILE A 47 -14.38 1.54 -0.45
N LEU A 48 -13.08 1.29 -0.49
CA LEU A 48 -12.55 -0.06 -0.67
C LEU A 48 -12.70 -0.90 0.60
N GLU A 49 -12.95 -2.18 0.42
CA GLU A 49 -12.91 -3.12 1.54
C GLU A 49 -11.47 -3.37 2.00
N PRO A 50 -11.27 -3.68 3.29
CA PRO A 50 -9.93 -4.01 3.80
C PRO A 50 -9.29 -5.19 3.05
N GLY A 51 -8.01 -5.07 2.76
CA GLY A 51 -7.19 -6.13 2.21
C GLY A 51 -6.57 -7.04 3.28
N ASP A 52 -5.74 -7.98 2.83
CA ASP A 52 -5.16 -8.99 3.74
C ASP A 52 -4.23 -8.38 4.79
N ALA A 53 -3.53 -7.30 4.45
CA ALA A 53 -2.61 -6.64 5.37
C ALA A 53 -3.24 -5.49 6.17
N PHE A 54 -4.51 -5.19 5.93
CA PHE A 54 -5.18 -4.09 6.62
C PHE A 54 -5.15 -4.24 8.15
N PRO A 55 -5.48 -5.42 8.73
CA PRO A 55 -5.43 -5.58 10.19
C PRO A 55 -4.03 -5.36 10.77
N LEU A 56 -3.00 -5.80 10.06
CA LEU A 56 -1.61 -5.58 10.48
C LEU A 56 -1.27 -4.08 10.51
N VAL A 57 -1.60 -3.38 9.45
CA VAL A 57 -1.36 -1.93 9.34
C VAL A 57 -2.09 -1.18 10.44
N GLN A 58 -3.34 -1.52 10.68
CA GLN A 58 -4.15 -0.91 11.72
C GLN A 58 -3.51 -1.10 13.10
N LYS A 59 -3.03 -2.30 13.41
CA LYS A 59 -2.35 -2.58 14.67
C LYS A 59 -1.02 -1.85 14.80
N LEU A 60 -0.24 -1.81 13.74
CA LEU A 60 1.04 -1.09 13.74
C LEU A 60 0.85 0.40 13.99
N LEU A 61 -0.12 1.02 13.32
CA LEU A 61 -0.43 2.43 13.53
C LEU A 61 -0.97 2.70 14.94
N ALA A 62 -1.71 1.76 15.51
CA ALA A 62 -2.23 1.87 16.88
C ALA A 62 -1.11 1.90 17.93
N LEU A 63 0.06 1.34 17.64
CA LEU A 63 1.21 1.41 18.54
C LEU A 63 1.64 2.84 18.82
N ASN A 64 1.48 3.74 17.87
CA ASN A 64 1.83 5.15 18.07
C ASN A 64 1.05 5.80 19.21
N ALA A 65 -0.23 5.47 19.34
CA ALA A 65 -1.06 5.95 20.43
C ALA A 65 -0.62 5.36 21.79
N HIS A 66 -0.31 4.07 21.82
CA HIS A 66 0.16 3.41 23.05
C HIS A 66 1.52 3.92 23.51
N LEU A 67 2.40 4.24 22.57
CA LEU A 67 3.75 4.70 22.87
C LEU A 67 3.83 6.22 23.11
N GLY A 68 2.72 6.93 22.89
CA GLY A 68 2.65 8.38 23.09
C GLY A 68 3.44 9.20 22.05
N ARG A 69 3.96 8.58 21.01
CA ARG A 69 4.66 9.26 19.91
C ARG A 69 4.71 8.39 18.68
N ALA A 70 4.99 8.99 17.54
CA ALA A 70 5.07 8.28 16.25
C ALA A 70 6.36 7.45 16.16
N ARG A 71 6.24 6.14 16.39
CA ARG A 71 7.35 5.16 16.29
C ARG A 71 7.24 4.29 15.07
N VAL A 72 6.06 4.22 14.45
CA VAL A 72 5.80 3.46 13.23
C VAL A 72 5.24 4.41 12.19
N GLU A 73 5.78 4.36 11.00
CA GLU A 73 5.22 5.06 9.84
C GLU A 73 4.88 4.03 8.77
N VAL A 74 3.66 4.11 8.23
CA VAL A 74 3.25 3.31 7.08
C VAL A 74 3.17 4.24 5.88
N ILE A 75 3.82 3.84 4.79
CA ILE A 75 3.86 4.57 3.52
C ILE A 75 3.18 3.73 2.45
N LEU A 76 2.34 4.35 1.66
CA LEU A 76 1.72 3.69 0.52
C LEU A 76 2.64 3.78 -0.69
N VAL A 77 2.94 2.65 -1.33
CA VAL A 77 3.66 2.63 -2.61
C VAL A 77 2.79 1.85 -3.60
N SER A 78 2.13 2.57 -4.47
CA SER A 78 1.11 2.02 -5.36
C SER A 78 1.56 2.05 -6.81
N ARG A 79 1.27 0.98 -7.54
CA ARG A 79 1.47 0.93 -8.99
C ARG A 79 0.47 1.78 -9.77
N ASN A 80 -0.59 2.26 -9.12
CA ASN A 80 -1.54 3.16 -9.74
C ASN A 80 -0.87 4.48 -10.16
N SER A 81 -1.48 5.15 -11.11
CA SER A 81 -1.19 6.57 -11.39
C SER A 81 -1.92 7.45 -10.36
N ALA A 82 -1.55 8.72 -10.30
CA ALA A 82 -2.12 9.64 -9.32
C ALA A 82 -3.65 9.82 -9.50
N ASP A 83 -4.13 9.81 -10.74
CA ASP A 83 -5.55 9.97 -11.05
C ASP A 83 -6.39 8.72 -10.67
N THR A 84 -5.79 7.55 -10.64
CA THR A 84 -6.47 6.32 -10.21
C THR A 84 -6.26 6.04 -8.73
N GLY A 85 -5.35 6.74 -8.09
CA GLY A 85 -5.04 6.59 -6.67
C GLY A 85 -6.00 7.28 -5.72
N LEU A 86 -6.87 8.14 -6.21
CA LEU A 86 -7.78 8.91 -5.37
C LEU A 86 -8.72 8.03 -4.56
N ARG A 87 -9.23 6.94 -5.14
CA ARG A 87 -10.06 5.97 -4.45
C ARG A 87 -9.34 5.36 -3.24
N VAL A 88 -8.05 5.07 -3.39
CA VAL A 88 -7.23 4.54 -2.30
C VAL A 88 -7.06 5.58 -1.19
N PHE A 89 -6.79 6.82 -1.54
CA PHE A 89 -6.70 7.90 -0.57
C PHE A 89 -8.02 8.15 0.16
N ASN A 90 -9.13 8.15 -0.56
CA ASN A 90 -10.45 8.31 0.05
C ASN A 90 -10.73 7.18 1.04
N SER A 91 -10.32 5.97 0.71
CA SER A 91 -10.46 4.82 1.61
C SER A 91 -9.57 4.93 2.84
N ILE A 92 -8.31 5.35 2.67
CA ILE A 92 -7.39 5.62 3.79
C ILE A 92 -8.02 6.63 4.75
N HIS A 93 -8.57 7.70 4.20
CA HIS A 93 -9.21 8.76 4.99
C HIS A 93 -10.46 8.24 5.72
N HIS A 94 -11.28 7.47 5.02
CA HIS A 94 -12.49 6.88 5.59
C HIS A 94 -12.20 6.01 6.82
N TYR A 95 -11.16 5.19 6.75
CA TYR A 95 -10.77 4.30 7.86
C TYR A 95 -9.94 5.00 8.93
N GLY A 96 -9.62 6.27 8.76
CA GLY A 96 -8.82 7.02 9.72
C GLY A 96 -7.38 6.52 9.87
N LEU A 97 -6.81 5.94 8.82
CA LEU A 97 -5.43 5.49 8.84
C LEU A 97 -4.48 6.68 8.72
N ALA A 98 -3.50 6.75 9.61
CA ALA A 98 -2.52 7.84 9.63
C ALA A 98 -1.40 7.59 8.61
N ILE A 99 -1.76 7.53 7.34
CA ILE A 99 -0.84 7.38 6.21
C ILE A 99 -0.81 8.70 5.46
N SER A 100 0.33 9.41 5.52
CA SER A 100 0.46 10.75 4.93
C SER A 100 1.44 10.81 3.77
N ARG A 101 2.29 9.80 3.59
CA ARG A 101 3.23 9.73 2.46
C ARG A 101 2.85 8.60 1.52
N ALA A 102 2.91 8.89 0.23
CA ALA A 102 2.60 7.90 -0.78
C ALA A 102 3.38 8.16 -2.06
N ALA A 103 3.63 7.11 -2.83
CA ALA A 103 4.12 7.21 -4.20
C ALA A 103 3.21 6.43 -5.13
N PHE A 104 2.80 7.06 -6.21
CA PHE A 104 2.07 6.44 -7.30
C PHE A 104 3.01 6.32 -8.49
N VAL A 105 3.36 5.09 -8.84
CA VAL A 105 4.49 4.85 -9.75
C VAL A 105 4.07 4.60 -11.20
N GLY A 106 2.77 4.64 -11.48
CA GLY A 106 2.25 4.53 -12.85
C GLY A 106 2.67 3.24 -13.56
N GLY A 107 2.58 2.11 -12.88
CA GLY A 107 2.94 0.80 -13.41
C GLY A 107 4.42 0.46 -13.34
N ARG A 108 5.27 1.39 -12.87
CA ARG A 108 6.71 1.14 -12.72
C ARG A 108 6.99 0.34 -11.45
N SER A 109 8.22 -0.17 -11.35
CA SER A 109 8.67 -0.84 -10.14
C SER A 109 8.77 0.16 -8.97
N PRO A 110 8.23 -0.17 -7.81
CA PRO A 110 8.25 0.75 -6.65
C PRO A 110 9.60 0.80 -5.93
N TYR A 111 10.51 -0.16 -6.16
CA TYR A 111 11.72 -0.27 -5.34
C TYR A 111 12.61 0.99 -5.30
N PRO A 112 12.73 1.81 -6.36
CA PRO A 112 13.56 3.01 -6.27
C PRO A 112 13.06 4.02 -5.23
N TYR A 113 11.76 4.00 -4.92
CA TYR A 113 11.18 4.90 -3.93
C TYR A 113 11.40 4.45 -2.49
N LEU A 114 11.68 3.17 -2.28
CA LEU A 114 11.88 2.60 -0.94
C LEU A 114 13.08 3.23 -0.24
N LYS A 115 14.17 3.45 -0.97
CA LYS A 115 15.35 4.10 -0.44
C LYS A 115 15.08 5.55 -0.07
N ALA A 116 14.40 6.28 -0.94
CA ALA A 116 14.08 7.69 -0.74
C ALA A 116 13.19 7.89 0.50
N PHE A 117 12.30 6.96 0.79
CA PHE A 117 11.43 7.02 1.96
C PHE A 117 12.08 6.50 3.24
N GLY A 118 13.26 5.92 3.16
CA GLY A 118 13.90 5.29 4.32
C GLY A 118 13.17 4.05 4.80
N CYS A 119 12.68 3.24 3.89
CA CYS A 119 11.87 2.06 4.18
C CYS A 119 12.69 0.96 4.85
N ASP A 120 12.13 0.40 5.93
CA ASP A 120 12.72 -0.75 6.65
C ASP A 120 12.14 -2.08 6.19
N LEU A 121 10.87 -2.10 5.78
CA LEU A 121 10.19 -3.31 5.31
C LEU A 121 9.18 -2.94 4.22
N PHE A 122 9.19 -3.70 3.13
CA PHE A 122 8.25 -3.57 2.04
C PHE A 122 7.32 -4.77 1.96
N LEU A 123 6.02 -4.53 1.97
CA LEU A 123 4.97 -5.55 1.83
C LEU A 123 4.15 -5.30 0.56
N SER A 124 4.05 -6.31 -0.28
CA SER A 124 3.29 -6.24 -1.53
C SER A 124 2.65 -7.57 -1.85
N THR A 125 1.59 -7.53 -2.63
CA THR A 125 0.99 -8.74 -3.23
C THR A 125 1.67 -9.12 -4.54
N HIS A 126 2.52 -8.25 -5.09
CA HIS A 126 3.20 -8.46 -6.37
C HIS A 126 4.58 -9.03 -6.15
N ALA A 127 4.73 -10.33 -6.42
CA ALA A 127 5.96 -11.07 -6.11
C ALA A 127 7.21 -10.51 -6.80
N GLU A 128 7.10 -10.01 -8.02
CA GLU A 128 8.24 -9.44 -8.74
C GLU A 128 8.75 -8.15 -8.08
N ASP A 129 7.85 -7.32 -7.56
CA ASP A 129 8.24 -6.11 -6.85
C ASP A 129 8.97 -6.46 -5.55
N VAL A 130 8.49 -7.47 -4.85
CA VAL A 130 9.16 -7.98 -3.65
C VAL A 130 10.55 -8.50 -3.99
N ARG A 131 10.67 -9.26 -5.09
CA ARG A 131 11.97 -9.78 -5.55
C ARG A 131 12.93 -8.65 -5.86
N SER A 132 12.49 -7.63 -6.59
CA SER A 132 13.30 -6.47 -6.92
C SER A 132 13.76 -5.72 -5.67
N ALA A 133 12.90 -5.57 -4.68
CA ALA A 133 13.25 -4.94 -3.41
C ALA A 133 14.31 -5.74 -2.64
N LEU A 134 14.15 -7.07 -2.58
CA LEU A 134 15.13 -7.96 -1.96
C LEU A 134 16.49 -7.89 -2.66
N ASP A 135 16.50 -7.90 -3.99
CA ASP A 135 17.71 -7.80 -4.79
C ASP A 135 18.41 -6.44 -4.58
N ALA A 136 17.65 -5.39 -4.27
CA ALA A 136 18.18 -4.06 -3.95
C ALA A 136 18.62 -3.91 -2.48
N GLY A 137 18.49 -4.96 -1.67
CA GLY A 137 18.94 -4.98 -0.27
C GLY A 137 17.90 -4.58 0.75
N PHE A 138 16.63 -4.46 0.38
CA PHE A 138 15.54 -4.16 1.32
C PHE A 138 14.92 -5.44 1.88
N ALA A 139 14.54 -5.42 3.15
CA ALA A 139 13.68 -6.44 3.70
C ALA A 139 12.31 -6.32 3.04
N ALA A 140 11.78 -7.42 2.53
CA ALA A 140 10.51 -7.41 1.82
C ALA A 140 9.83 -8.77 1.93
N ALA A 141 8.50 -8.76 1.85
CA ALA A 141 7.71 -9.98 1.89
C ALA A 141 6.47 -9.87 1.01
N THR A 142 6.06 -11.00 0.45
CA THR A 142 4.84 -11.10 -0.33
C THR A 142 3.67 -11.43 0.58
N ILE A 143 2.59 -10.65 0.46
CA ILE A 143 1.33 -10.95 1.13
C ILE A 143 0.53 -11.89 0.22
N LEU A 144 0.24 -13.06 0.71
CA LEU A 144 -0.58 -14.03 -0.01
C LEU A 144 -2.06 -13.83 0.35
N SER A 145 -2.91 -13.97 -0.65
CA SER A 145 -4.34 -13.82 -0.43
C SER A 145 -4.91 -15.06 0.23
N GLY A 146 -5.56 -14.86 1.38
CA GLY A 146 -6.30 -15.91 2.07
C GLY A 146 -7.76 -15.96 1.69
N GLY A 147 -8.06 -16.08 0.40
CA GLY A 147 -9.40 -15.91 -0.17
C GLY A 147 -10.54 -16.56 0.60
N ALA A 148 -10.32 -17.73 1.19
CA ALA A 148 -11.35 -18.45 1.96
C ALA A 148 -11.68 -17.76 3.30
N SER A 149 -10.75 -17.04 3.89
CA SER A 149 -10.96 -16.40 5.19
C SER A 149 -11.81 -15.13 5.13
N ARG A 150 -12.05 -14.60 3.93
CA ARG A 150 -12.86 -13.41 3.73
C ARG A 150 -14.34 -13.71 3.55
N ALA A 151 -14.68 -14.95 3.31
CA ALA A 151 -16.06 -15.38 3.12
C ALA A 151 -16.83 -15.61 4.44
N ALA A 152 -16.13 -15.50 5.55
CA ALA A 152 -16.71 -15.73 6.87
C ALA A 152 -17.30 -14.46 7.49
#